data_9626812064c2556fc522ce4fe0ff61ff
#
_entry.id   9626812064c2556fc522ce4fe0ff61ff
#
_cell.length_a   1.000
_cell.length_b   1.000
_cell.length_c   1.000
_cell.angle_alpha   90.00
_cell.angle_beta   90.00
_cell.angle_gamma   90.00
#
_symmetry.space_group_name_H-M   'P 1'
#
loop_
_entity.id
_entity.type
_entity.pdbx_description
1 polymer ?
#
loop_
_entity_poly.entity_id
_entity_poly.type
_entity_poly.pdbx_seq_one_letter_code
_entity_poly.pdbx_strand_id
1 'polypeptide(L)'
;MKKISSICFLFVTMLLAACDGSVKPSQTKLTLNADKLTIVADGEDKAVFTVRDQVNQDCSQKAIYKVNGKKIDKAEFSTKTPGEYKVVAMVGEVVSNEITIKAHEKKAEVKAIILKVDKTTVLVDGIDKIALSCYDADNQGGDPLKEVAYFANGEKLEGAAFQPKEAGTFKLKAQYGELFSPEIEVTATKGEPEDFKPTPHVLLEDWTGTWCPACPRAHAILEEAAKDPKFVTLEIHVASGRQDPFAVDQLVRDLVAPQGIRAFPTIRANRTYSSPLNFEMIKKTFADIAAQVGIALEVKLENGNVVAKTKVRRQPSFTSEIRLCVALYENNLHADQANGARNQRFDHVLRDFYNKASLGFGVEFEGDIHAGQYVFTPESNWKQQDLGVIVMALDKKGRVLNAQYANIGDSKGY
;
A
#
# COMPACT_ATOMS: atom_id res chain seq x y z
N MET A 1 -63.14 -68.45 29.13
CA MET A 1 -64.44 -68.09 29.83
C MET A 1 -64.75 -66.67 29.35
N LYS A 2 -65.71 -66.59 28.41
CA LYS A 2 -66.98 -65.91 28.56
C LYS A 2 -66.83 -64.39 28.82
N LYS A 3 -67.43 -63.47 28.13
CA LYS A 3 -68.60 -63.30 27.18
C LYS A 3 -68.51 -61.90 26.59
N ILE A 4 -68.70 -61.63 25.31
CA ILE A 4 -69.96 -61.28 24.62
C ILE A 4 -70.58 -59.98 25.08
N SER A 5 -70.66 -59.06 24.09
CA SER A 5 -71.87 -58.40 23.53
C SER A 5 -72.02 -56.94 23.91
N SER A 6 -72.45 -55.96 23.23
CA SER A 6 -73.39 -55.92 22.10
C SER A 6 -73.47 -54.49 21.54
N ILE A 7 -73.64 -54.41 20.29
CA ILE A 7 -74.17 -53.41 19.40
C ILE A 7 -75.16 -52.41 20.06
N CYS A 8 -75.02 -51.13 19.73
CA CYS A 8 -76.16 -50.29 19.45
C CYS A 8 -75.84 -49.20 18.41
N PHE A 9 -76.47 -49.34 17.26
CA PHE A 9 -76.59 -48.36 16.19
C PHE A 9 -77.47 -47.20 16.64
N LEU A 10 -77.05 -45.98 16.46
CA LEU A 10 -77.99 -44.88 16.31
C LEU A 10 -77.52 -43.93 15.23
N PHE A 11 -78.29 -43.94 14.16
CA PHE A 11 -78.23 -42.93 13.09
C PHE A 11 -78.81 -41.61 13.63
N VAL A 12 -78.06 -40.54 13.48
CA VAL A 12 -78.66 -39.21 13.44
C VAL A 12 -77.99 -38.42 12.31
N THR A 13 -78.85 -37.96 11.49
CA THR A 13 -78.69 -37.26 10.24
C THR A 13 -78.03 -35.86 10.39
N MET A 14 -77.15 -35.59 9.44
CA MET A 14 -76.98 -34.43 8.60
C MET A 14 -77.29 -33.03 9.16
N LEU A 15 -76.23 -32.20 9.27
CA LEU A 15 -76.32 -30.80 8.88
C LEU A 15 -74.97 -30.43 8.23
N LEU A 16 -75.04 -30.24 6.92
CA LEU A 16 -74.04 -29.57 6.12
C LEU A 16 -74.02 -28.09 6.52
N ALA A 17 -72.96 -27.63 7.17
CA ALA A 17 -72.56 -26.25 7.15
C ALA A 17 -71.22 -26.17 6.46
N ALA A 18 -71.24 -25.79 5.21
CA ALA A 18 -70.08 -25.37 4.47
C ALA A 18 -69.56 -24.08 5.11
N CYS A 19 -68.50 -24.16 5.90
CA CYS A 19 -67.61 -23.03 6.14
C CYS A 19 -66.39 -23.22 5.28
N ASP A 20 -66.45 -22.71 4.06
CA ASP A 20 -65.30 -22.38 3.25
C ASP A 20 -64.58 -21.18 3.94
N GLY A 21 -63.66 -21.55 4.78
CA GLY A 21 -62.78 -20.64 5.49
C GLY A 21 -61.39 -21.16 5.43
N SER A 22 -60.83 -21.22 4.24
CA SER A 22 -59.38 -21.32 4.09
C SER A 22 -58.74 -20.05 4.61
N VAL A 23 -58.47 -20.01 5.93
CA VAL A 23 -57.57 -19.04 6.51
C VAL A 23 -56.23 -19.33 5.96
N LYS A 24 -55.86 -18.65 4.85
CA LYS A 24 -54.45 -18.57 4.44
C LYS A 24 -53.70 -17.95 5.61
N PRO A 25 -52.70 -18.64 6.14
CA PRO A 25 -51.84 -18.00 7.14
C PRO A 25 -51.30 -16.70 6.53
N SER A 26 -51.62 -15.56 7.14
CA SER A 26 -51.13 -14.28 6.66
C SER A 26 -49.60 -14.34 6.74
N GLN A 27 -48.93 -14.25 5.60
CA GLN A 27 -47.49 -14.15 5.55
C GLN A 27 -47.08 -12.89 6.28
N THR A 28 -46.59 -13.02 7.50
CA THR A 28 -46.23 -11.88 8.36
C THR A 28 -44.76 -11.58 8.35
N LYS A 29 -43.92 -12.51 7.84
CA LYS A 29 -42.45 -12.32 7.75
C LYS A 29 -41.86 -13.07 6.57
N LEU A 30 -40.99 -12.41 5.83
CA LEU A 30 -40.17 -13.01 4.78
C LEU A 30 -38.68 -12.88 5.14
N THR A 31 -37.92 -13.93 4.82
CA THR A 31 -36.46 -13.94 4.96
C THR A 31 -35.84 -14.09 3.58
N LEU A 32 -35.07 -13.08 3.17
CA LEU A 32 -34.28 -13.07 1.96
C LEU A 32 -32.86 -13.51 2.28
N ASN A 33 -32.34 -14.47 1.52
CA ASN A 33 -30.95 -14.92 1.54
C ASN A 33 -30.38 -14.87 0.11
N ALA A 34 -29.06 -14.82 0.02
CA ALA A 34 -28.31 -15.03 -1.22
C ALA A 34 -27.33 -16.18 -1.02
N ASP A 35 -27.03 -16.90 -2.10
CA ASP A 35 -26.00 -17.95 -2.14
C ASP A 35 -24.61 -17.38 -1.82
N LYS A 36 -24.36 -16.12 -2.19
CA LYS A 36 -23.16 -15.33 -1.85
C LYS A 36 -23.48 -13.85 -1.75
N LEU A 37 -22.75 -13.14 -0.90
CA LEU A 37 -22.89 -11.68 -0.68
C LEU A 37 -21.82 -10.87 -1.41
N THR A 38 -20.90 -11.54 -2.13
CA THR A 38 -19.82 -10.91 -2.87
C THR A 38 -19.79 -11.46 -4.29
N ILE A 39 -19.73 -10.58 -5.29
CA ILE A 39 -19.67 -10.92 -6.71
C ILE A 39 -18.59 -10.08 -7.42
N VAL A 40 -18.11 -10.57 -8.56
CA VAL A 40 -17.27 -9.81 -9.48
C VAL A 40 -18.15 -8.96 -10.39
N ALA A 41 -17.81 -7.69 -10.56
CA ALA A 41 -18.54 -6.75 -11.43
C ALA A 41 -18.17 -6.96 -12.92
N ASP A 42 -18.36 -8.17 -13.45
CA ASP A 42 -18.12 -8.51 -14.88
C ASP A 42 -19.40 -8.69 -15.70
N GLY A 43 -20.56 -8.67 -15.02
CA GLY A 43 -21.88 -8.89 -15.62
C GLY A 43 -22.24 -10.36 -15.76
N GLU A 44 -21.34 -11.29 -15.44
CA GLU A 44 -21.53 -12.73 -15.55
C GLU A 44 -21.65 -13.38 -14.17
N ASP A 45 -20.81 -12.97 -13.23
CA ASP A 45 -20.86 -13.42 -11.85
C ASP A 45 -22.11 -12.88 -11.15
N LYS A 46 -22.89 -13.75 -10.55
CA LYS A 46 -24.20 -13.42 -10.01
C LYS A 46 -24.47 -14.00 -8.63
N ALA A 47 -25.17 -13.23 -7.81
CA ALA A 47 -25.79 -13.71 -6.58
C ALA A 47 -27.20 -14.21 -6.87
N VAL A 48 -27.54 -15.39 -6.38
CA VAL A 48 -28.87 -16.03 -6.52
C VAL A 48 -29.63 -15.89 -5.22
N PHE A 49 -30.89 -15.46 -5.32
CA PHE A 49 -31.70 -15.13 -4.15
C PHE A 49 -32.71 -16.24 -3.83
N THR A 50 -32.92 -16.46 -2.54
CA THR A 50 -33.95 -17.36 -2.02
C THR A 50 -34.78 -16.60 -0.98
N VAL A 51 -36.09 -16.71 -1.06
CA VAL A 51 -37.02 -16.11 -0.12
C VAL A 51 -37.83 -17.19 0.56
N ARG A 52 -37.85 -17.15 1.90
CA ARG A 52 -38.65 -18.09 2.70
C ARG A 52 -39.62 -17.34 3.61
N ASP A 53 -40.78 -17.90 3.82
CA ASP A 53 -41.72 -17.37 4.80
C ASP A 53 -41.41 -17.85 6.24
N GLN A 54 -42.24 -17.43 7.18
CA GLN A 54 -42.11 -17.73 8.61
C GLN A 54 -42.20 -19.23 8.95
N VAL A 55 -42.78 -20.06 8.08
CA VAL A 55 -42.87 -21.52 8.23
C VAL A 55 -41.85 -22.25 7.36
N ASN A 56 -40.83 -21.52 6.88
CA ASN A 56 -39.73 -22.00 6.06
C ASN A 56 -40.12 -22.49 4.64
N GLN A 57 -41.32 -22.13 4.15
CA GLN A 57 -41.75 -22.43 2.78
C GLN A 57 -41.00 -21.52 1.79
N ASP A 58 -40.56 -22.10 0.66
CA ASP A 58 -39.90 -21.34 -0.39
C ASP A 58 -40.93 -20.50 -1.18
N CYS A 59 -40.72 -19.18 -1.18
CA CYS A 59 -41.52 -18.21 -1.87
C CYS A 59 -40.79 -17.52 -3.03
N SER A 60 -39.57 -17.98 -3.39
CA SER A 60 -38.67 -17.31 -4.33
C SER A 60 -39.32 -17.04 -5.69
N GLN A 61 -40.12 -17.96 -6.19
CA GLN A 61 -40.78 -17.81 -7.50
C GLN A 61 -41.96 -16.81 -7.51
N LYS A 62 -42.51 -16.50 -6.31
CA LYS A 62 -43.62 -15.55 -6.17
C LYS A 62 -43.13 -14.17 -5.75
N ALA A 63 -41.85 -14.06 -5.41
CA ALA A 63 -41.27 -12.83 -4.89
C ALA A 63 -40.94 -11.85 -6.01
N ILE A 64 -41.16 -10.58 -5.72
CA ILE A 64 -40.66 -9.45 -6.53
C ILE A 64 -39.38 -8.96 -5.87
N TYR A 65 -38.26 -8.98 -6.60
CA TYR A 65 -36.97 -8.54 -6.11
C TYR A 65 -36.70 -7.09 -6.53
N LYS A 66 -36.10 -6.32 -5.63
CA LYS A 66 -35.64 -4.96 -5.91
C LYS A 66 -34.19 -4.80 -5.49
N VAL A 67 -33.38 -4.21 -6.37
CA VAL A 67 -31.99 -3.83 -6.11
C VAL A 67 -31.90 -2.32 -6.14
N ASN A 68 -31.43 -1.71 -5.06
CA ASN A 68 -31.41 -0.25 -4.88
C ASN A 68 -32.78 0.40 -5.22
N GLY A 69 -33.87 -0.26 -4.82
CA GLY A 69 -35.24 0.20 -5.06
C GLY A 69 -35.81 -0.10 -6.46
N LYS A 70 -34.98 -0.53 -7.42
CA LYS A 70 -35.42 -0.87 -8.78
C LYS A 70 -35.77 -2.36 -8.88
N LYS A 71 -36.94 -2.67 -9.49
CA LYS A 71 -37.36 -4.05 -9.73
C LYS A 71 -36.40 -4.75 -10.70
N ILE A 72 -36.11 -6.01 -10.40
CA ILE A 72 -35.39 -6.94 -11.28
C ILE A 72 -36.33 -8.11 -11.65
N ASP A 73 -36.10 -8.71 -12.84
CA ASP A 73 -37.02 -9.72 -13.38
C ASP A 73 -36.72 -11.14 -12.89
N LYS A 74 -35.51 -11.39 -12.40
CA LYS A 74 -35.06 -12.72 -11.97
C LYS A 74 -34.64 -12.68 -10.50
N ALA A 75 -34.65 -13.83 -9.85
CA ALA A 75 -34.13 -14.05 -8.51
C ALA A 75 -32.60 -14.13 -8.51
N GLU A 76 -31.93 -13.33 -9.32
CA GLU A 76 -30.47 -13.25 -9.41
C GLU A 76 -30.04 -11.83 -9.76
N PHE A 77 -28.84 -11.46 -9.34
CA PHE A 77 -28.28 -10.14 -9.62
C PHE A 77 -26.82 -10.25 -10.06
N SER A 78 -26.49 -9.58 -11.16
CA SER A 78 -25.12 -9.32 -11.62
C SER A 78 -24.99 -7.86 -12.04
N THR A 79 -23.80 -7.35 -12.12
CA THR A 79 -23.53 -5.97 -12.52
C THR A 79 -22.16 -5.85 -13.18
N LYS A 80 -21.98 -4.81 -13.99
CA LYS A 80 -20.67 -4.40 -14.53
C LYS A 80 -20.04 -3.24 -13.75
N THR A 81 -20.76 -2.71 -12.76
CA THR A 81 -20.29 -1.56 -11.97
C THR A 81 -19.95 -2.03 -10.55
N PRO A 82 -18.74 -1.83 -10.07
CA PRO A 82 -18.37 -2.08 -8.68
C PRO A 82 -19.21 -1.22 -7.71
N GLY A 83 -19.51 -1.76 -6.53
CA GLY A 83 -20.29 -1.04 -5.53
C GLY A 83 -21.07 -1.94 -4.60
N GLU A 84 -21.86 -1.31 -3.71
CA GLU A 84 -22.75 -1.99 -2.79
C GLU A 84 -24.20 -1.88 -3.28
N TYR A 85 -24.92 -3.00 -3.29
CA TYR A 85 -26.26 -3.12 -3.83
C TYR A 85 -27.17 -3.69 -2.75
N LYS A 86 -28.16 -2.89 -2.34
CA LYS A 86 -29.17 -3.27 -1.35
C LYS A 86 -30.30 -4.03 -2.03
N VAL A 87 -30.57 -5.21 -1.54
CA VAL A 87 -31.59 -6.10 -2.11
C VAL A 87 -32.69 -6.37 -1.09
N VAL A 88 -33.91 -6.24 -1.53
CA VAL A 88 -35.11 -6.63 -0.80
C VAL A 88 -36.02 -7.46 -1.70
N ALA A 89 -36.80 -8.35 -1.11
CA ALA A 89 -37.82 -9.12 -1.80
C ALA A 89 -39.22 -8.84 -1.22
N MET A 90 -40.25 -8.96 -2.04
CA MET A 90 -41.64 -8.73 -1.64
C MET A 90 -42.51 -9.85 -2.15
N VAL A 91 -43.44 -10.33 -1.31
CA VAL A 91 -44.54 -11.23 -1.73
C VAL A 91 -45.84 -10.60 -1.26
N GLY A 92 -46.68 -10.15 -2.22
CA GLY A 92 -47.82 -9.27 -1.90
C GLY A 92 -47.33 -7.95 -1.27
N GLU A 93 -47.85 -7.60 -0.11
CA GLU A 93 -47.47 -6.41 0.62
C GLU A 93 -46.33 -6.64 1.63
N VAL A 94 -45.93 -7.87 1.86
CA VAL A 94 -44.88 -8.23 2.83
C VAL A 94 -43.51 -8.05 2.23
N VAL A 95 -42.63 -7.29 2.93
CA VAL A 95 -41.25 -7.03 2.54
C VAL A 95 -40.31 -7.86 3.41
N SER A 96 -39.25 -8.41 2.80
CA SER A 96 -38.21 -9.16 3.49
C SER A 96 -37.25 -8.25 4.28
N ASN A 97 -36.30 -8.87 5.00
CA ASN A 97 -35.06 -8.19 5.41
C ASN A 97 -34.30 -7.69 4.18
N GLU A 98 -33.51 -6.63 4.36
CA GLU A 98 -32.54 -6.15 3.37
C GLU A 98 -31.24 -6.95 3.49
N ILE A 99 -30.64 -7.31 2.37
CA ILE A 99 -29.28 -7.83 2.28
C ILE A 99 -28.45 -6.93 1.36
N THR A 100 -27.13 -6.90 1.55
CA THR A 100 -26.21 -6.11 0.74
C THR A 100 -25.32 -7.04 -0.07
N ILE A 101 -25.33 -6.90 -1.40
CA ILE A 101 -24.40 -7.55 -2.32
C ILE A 101 -23.26 -6.58 -2.63
N LYS A 102 -22.00 -7.00 -2.40
CA LYS A 102 -20.80 -6.24 -2.74
C LYS A 102 -20.24 -6.73 -4.08
N ALA A 103 -20.20 -5.85 -5.05
CA ALA A 103 -19.60 -6.12 -6.36
C ALA A 103 -18.19 -5.50 -6.41
N HIS A 104 -17.17 -6.33 -6.61
CA HIS A 104 -15.78 -5.91 -6.75
C HIS A 104 -15.38 -5.81 -8.22
N GLU A 105 -14.42 -4.96 -8.49
CA GLU A 105 -13.83 -4.85 -9.82
C GLU A 105 -13.24 -6.20 -10.27
N LYS A 106 -13.44 -6.54 -11.54
CA LYS A 106 -12.77 -7.70 -12.14
C LYS A 106 -11.29 -7.38 -12.26
N LYS A 107 -10.44 -8.08 -11.50
CA LYS A 107 -9.00 -8.00 -11.72
C LYS A 107 -8.68 -8.43 -13.13
N ALA A 108 -7.93 -7.61 -13.86
CA ALA A 108 -7.40 -8.00 -15.16
C ALA A 108 -6.55 -9.27 -14.97
N GLU A 109 -6.73 -10.24 -15.86
CA GLU A 109 -5.92 -11.45 -15.88
C GLU A 109 -4.52 -11.08 -16.38
N VAL A 110 -3.50 -11.34 -15.56
CA VAL A 110 -2.12 -11.16 -15.96
C VAL A 110 -1.75 -12.26 -16.94
N LYS A 111 -1.37 -11.89 -18.16
CA LYS A 111 -1.05 -12.84 -19.25
C LYS A 111 0.45 -13.00 -19.46
N ALA A 112 1.22 -12.01 -19.13
CA ALA A 112 2.68 -12.01 -19.19
C ALA A 112 3.25 -11.12 -18.10
N ILE A 113 4.44 -11.43 -17.63
CA ILE A 113 5.12 -10.66 -16.58
C ILE A 113 6.50 -10.22 -17.02
N ILE A 114 6.95 -9.10 -16.44
CA ILE A 114 8.33 -8.63 -16.58
C ILE A 114 8.97 -8.48 -15.21
N LEU A 115 10.23 -8.85 -15.13
CA LEU A 115 11.11 -8.55 -14.01
C LEU A 115 11.76 -7.18 -14.26
N LYS A 116 11.81 -6.32 -13.24
CA LYS A 116 12.65 -5.12 -13.20
C LYS A 116 13.65 -5.24 -12.06
N VAL A 117 14.85 -4.74 -12.30
CA VAL A 117 15.93 -4.65 -11.32
C VAL A 117 16.35 -3.20 -11.18
N ASP A 118 16.77 -2.79 -9.99
CA ASP A 118 17.25 -1.43 -9.73
C ASP A 118 18.64 -1.20 -10.33
N LYS A 119 19.45 -2.27 -10.50
CA LYS A 119 20.78 -2.24 -11.08
C LYS A 119 21.17 -3.60 -11.63
N THR A 120 22.18 -3.64 -12.52
CA THR A 120 22.69 -4.86 -13.13
C THR A 120 24.07 -5.28 -12.60
N THR A 121 24.67 -4.50 -11.70
CA THR A 121 25.95 -4.80 -11.06
C THR A 121 25.79 -4.75 -9.55
N VAL A 122 26.38 -5.70 -8.82
CA VAL A 122 26.28 -5.82 -7.38
C VAL A 122 27.62 -6.25 -6.76
N LEU A 123 27.94 -5.76 -5.56
CA LEU A 123 29.14 -6.15 -4.83
C LEU A 123 28.91 -7.40 -3.99
N VAL A 124 29.94 -8.25 -3.92
CA VAL A 124 29.97 -9.40 -2.99
C VAL A 124 30.56 -8.94 -1.67
N ASP A 125 29.80 -8.15 -0.93
CA ASP A 125 30.25 -7.54 0.33
C ASP A 125 29.34 -7.89 1.53
N GLY A 126 28.31 -8.71 1.30
CA GLY A 126 27.36 -9.16 2.33
C GLY A 126 26.28 -8.14 2.68
N ILE A 127 26.26 -6.96 2.05
CA ILE A 127 25.24 -5.92 2.26
C ILE A 127 24.61 -5.50 0.96
N ASP A 128 25.42 -5.32 -0.10
CA ASP A 128 24.91 -4.88 -1.40
C ASP A 128 23.97 -5.91 -2.03
N LYS A 129 22.87 -5.45 -2.57
CA LYS A 129 21.78 -6.27 -3.13
C LYS A 129 21.22 -5.62 -4.38
N ILE A 130 20.65 -6.43 -5.25
CA ILE A 130 19.79 -5.99 -6.34
C ILE A 130 18.35 -6.13 -5.89
N ALA A 131 17.58 -5.04 -5.92
CA ALA A 131 16.16 -5.07 -5.66
C ALA A 131 15.40 -5.59 -6.89
N LEU A 132 14.41 -6.46 -6.64
CA LEU A 132 13.63 -7.13 -7.67
C LEU A 132 12.18 -6.69 -7.58
N SER A 133 11.57 -6.38 -8.72
CA SER A 133 10.15 -6.06 -8.80
C SER A 133 9.56 -6.69 -10.05
N CYS A 134 8.39 -7.29 -9.92
CA CYS A 134 7.70 -7.95 -11.02
C CYS A 134 6.42 -7.20 -11.35
N TYR A 135 6.17 -6.98 -12.63
CA TYR A 135 5.00 -6.25 -13.11
C TYR A 135 4.25 -7.06 -14.16
N ASP A 136 2.98 -6.76 -14.30
CA ASP A 136 2.22 -7.13 -15.50
C ASP A 136 2.88 -6.46 -16.73
N ALA A 137 3.16 -7.24 -17.75
CA ALA A 137 3.83 -6.76 -18.97
C ALA A 137 3.00 -5.68 -19.69
N ASP A 138 1.66 -5.76 -19.59
CA ASP A 138 0.73 -4.81 -20.19
C ASP A 138 0.49 -3.56 -19.31
N ASN A 139 0.92 -3.58 -18.03
CA ASN A 139 0.77 -2.48 -17.08
C ASN A 139 2.04 -2.23 -16.26
N GLN A 140 3.12 -1.87 -16.92
CA GLN A 140 4.43 -1.65 -16.31
C GLN A 140 4.56 -0.40 -15.43
N GLY A 141 3.58 0.50 -15.48
CA GLY A 141 3.48 1.71 -14.65
C GLY A 141 2.57 1.53 -13.44
N GLY A 142 1.95 0.35 -13.28
CA GLY A 142 1.11 0.01 -12.12
C GLY A 142 1.93 -0.44 -10.91
N ASP A 143 1.22 -0.89 -9.88
CA ASP A 143 1.85 -1.48 -8.70
C ASP A 143 2.55 -2.80 -9.04
N PRO A 144 3.68 -3.12 -8.37
CA PRO A 144 4.31 -4.44 -8.48
C PRO A 144 3.34 -5.56 -8.09
N LEU A 145 3.44 -6.68 -8.80
CA LEU A 145 2.67 -7.88 -8.49
C LEU A 145 3.10 -8.42 -7.11
N LYS A 146 2.11 -8.88 -6.34
CA LYS A 146 2.31 -9.55 -5.04
C LYS A 146 2.42 -11.06 -5.24
N GLU A 147 2.97 -11.76 -4.24
CA GLU A 147 3.11 -13.23 -4.24
C GLU A 147 3.98 -13.74 -5.41
N VAL A 148 5.03 -13.00 -5.75
CA VAL A 148 6.00 -13.35 -6.78
C VAL A 148 7.14 -14.16 -6.17
N ALA A 149 7.53 -15.26 -6.82
CA ALA A 149 8.77 -15.96 -6.53
C ALA A 149 9.88 -15.45 -7.43
N TYR A 150 11.06 -15.23 -6.85
CA TYR A 150 12.25 -14.80 -7.59
C TYR A 150 13.33 -15.89 -7.57
N PHE A 151 14.12 -15.94 -8.63
CA PHE A 151 15.15 -16.97 -8.82
C PHE A 151 16.44 -16.34 -9.31
N ALA A 152 17.59 -16.91 -8.90
CA ALA A 152 18.90 -16.63 -9.41
C ALA A 152 19.54 -17.94 -9.87
N ASN A 153 19.95 -18.04 -11.13
CA ASN A 153 20.47 -19.27 -11.76
C ASN A 153 19.58 -20.50 -11.50
N GLY A 154 18.25 -20.29 -11.42
CA GLY A 154 17.27 -21.35 -11.15
C GLY A 154 17.04 -21.67 -9.66
N GLU A 155 17.84 -21.15 -8.75
CA GLU A 155 17.62 -21.29 -7.30
C GLU A 155 16.67 -20.21 -6.79
N LYS A 156 15.67 -20.60 -5.99
CA LYS A 156 14.68 -19.71 -5.43
C LYS A 156 15.30 -18.80 -4.36
N LEU A 157 15.01 -17.49 -4.45
CA LEU A 157 15.39 -16.48 -3.46
C LEU A 157 14.38 -16.42 -2.32
N GLU A 158 14.82 -16.03 -1.12
CA GLU A 158 13.95 -15.88 0.06
C GLU A 158 13.08 -14.61 0.02
N GLY A 159 13.29 -13.71 -0.94
CA GLY A 159 12.53 -12.46 -1.06
C GLY A 159 12.78 -11.75 -2.37
N ALA A 160 12.39 -10.49 -2.42
CA ALA A 160 12.49 -9.62 -3.60
C ALA A 160 13.86 -8.91 -3.70
N ALA A 161 14.95 -9.59 -3.28
CA ALA A 161 16.30 -9.06 -3.37
C ALA A 161 17.30 -10.18 -3.68
N PHE A 162 18.24 -9.90 -4.56
CA PHE A 162 19.36 -10.79 -4.87
C PHE A 162 20.65 -10.28 -4.20
N GLN A 163 21.23 -11.08 -3.32
CA GLN A 163 22.50 -10.84 -2.66
C GLN A 163 23.48 -11.96 -3.03
N PRO A 164 24.51 -11.69 -3.84
CA PRO A 164 25.45 -12.72 -4.23
C PRO A 164 26.39 -13.12 -3.08
N LYS A 165 26.75 -14.41 -3.03
CA LYS A 165 27.77 -14.93 -2.12
C LYS A 165 29.14 -15.02 -2.77
N GLU A 166 29.19 -14.97 -4.10
CA GLU A 166 30.41 -15.07 -4.90
C GLU A 166 30.32 -14.19 -6.15
N ALA A 167 31.47 -13.82 -6.69
CA ALA A 167 31.56 -13.06 -7.93
C ALA A 167 31.21 -13.94 -9.13
N GLY A 168 30.55 -13.37 -10.11
CA GLY A 168 30.13 -14.07 -11.32
C GLY A 168 28.93 -13.41 -11.98
N THR A 169 28.48 -14.02 -13.06
CA THR A 169 27.27 -13.60 -13.77
C THR A 169 26.09 -14.47 -13.33
N PHE A 170 24.98 -13.84 -13.03
CA PHE A 170 23.77 -14.49 -12.57
C PHE A 170 22.59 -14.12 -13.46
N LYS A 171 21.71 -15.10 -13.70
CA LYS A 171 20.45 -14.91 -14.43
C LYS A 171 19.31 -14.83 -13.44
N LEU A 172 18.68 -13.68 -13.37
CA LEU A 172 17.53 -13.41 -12.48
C LEU A 172 16.23 -13.61 -13.24
N LYS A 173 15.23 -14.19 -12.59
CA LYS A 173 13.93 -14.52 -13.16
C LYS A 173 12.83 -14.39 -12.10
N ALA A 174 11.65 -13.97 -12.51
CA ALA A 174 10.46 -13.93 -11.66
C ALA A 174 9.42 -14.96 -12.10
N GLN A 175 8.63 -15.46 -11.15
CA GLN A 175 7.49 -16.34 -11.38
C GLN A 175 6.26 -15.80 -10.64
N TYR A 176 5.15 -15.68 -11.37
CA TYR A 176 3.84 -15.34 -10.85
C TYR A 176 2.81 -16.38 -11.31
N GLY A 177 2.31 -17.20 -10.41
CA GLY A 177 1.51 -18.38 -10.78
C GLY A 177 2.31 -19.32 -11.70
N GLU A 178 1.79 -19.58 -12.91
CA GLU A 178 2.46 -20.37 -13.94
C GLU A 178 3.30 -19.53 -14.91
N LEU A 179 3.26 -18.20 -14.80
CA LEU A 179 3.97 -17.29 -15.69
C LEU A 179 5.40 -17.07 -15.22
N PHE A 180 6.33 -17.00 -16.18
CA PHE A 180 7.74 -16.66 -15.95
C PHE A 180 8.11 -15.40 -16.72
N SER A 181 8.92 -14.54 -16.09
CA SER A 181 9.53 -13.41 -16.79
C SER A 181 10.64 -13.84 -17.73
N PRO A 182 11.04 -13.00 -18.71
CA PRO A 182 12.37 -13.08 -19.30
C PRO A 182 13.47 -13.06 -18.23
N GLU A 183 14.61 -13.66 -18.52
CA GLU A 183 15.79 -13.60 -17.66
C GLU A 183 16.50 -12.25 -17.80
N ILE A 184 16.99 -11.72 -16.69
CA ILE A 184 17.88 -10.55 -16.64
C ILE A 184 19.26 -11.03 -16.17
N GLU A 185 20.29 -10.73 -16.95
CA GLU A 185 21.67 -11.01 -16.58
C GLU A 185 22.23 -9.89 -15.71
N VAL A 186 22.84 -10.24 -14.57
CA VAL A 186 23.47 -9.32 -13.64
C VAL A 186 24.88 -9.81 -13.28
N THR A 187 25.78 -8.88 -12.96
CA THR A 187 27.17 -9.21 -12.63
C THR A 187 27.46 -8.93 -11.16
N ALA A 188 27.94 -9.92 -10.43
CA ALA A 188 28.47 -9.78 -9.08
C ALA A 188 30.00 -9.69 -9.11
N THR A 189 30.59 -8.70 -8.44
CA THR A 189 32.03 -8.48 -8.40
C THR A 189 32.59 -8.57 -6.98
N LYS A 190 33.79 -9.14 -6.84
CA LYS A 190 34.55 -9.07 -5.58
C LYS A 190 35.32 -7.77 -5.55
N GLY A 191 35.18 -7.04 -4.44
CA GLY A 191 35.87 -5.77 -4.25
C GLY A 191 35.17 -4.59 -4.95
N GLU A 192 35.83 -3.46 -4.88
CA GLU A 192 35.32 -2.20 -5.37
C GLU A 192 35.46 -2.15 -6.91
N PRO A 193 34.38 -1.94 -7.69
CA PRO A 193 34.57 -1.59 -9.11
C PRO A 193 35.45 -0.34 -9.20
N GLU A 194 36.44 -0.33 -10.09
CA GLU A 194 37.30 0.86 -10.30
C GLU A 194 36.47 2.10 -10.70
N ASP A 195 35.30 1.86 -11.29
CA ASP A 195 34.36 2.89 -11.75
C ASP A 195 33.04 2.91 -10.96
N PHE A 196 33.07 2.79 -9.62
CA PHE A 196 31.88 2.90 -8.78
C PHE A 196 31.04 4.12 -9.14
N LYS A 197 29.84 3.86 -9.64
CA LYS A 197 28.85 4.88 -10.03
C LYS A 197 27.59 4.71 -9.17
N PRO A 198 27.48 5.49 -8.10
CA PRO A 198 26.30 5.42 -7.25
C PRO A 198 25.04 5.87 -7.99
N THR A 199 23.92 5.21 -7.70
CA THR A 199 22.62 5.63 -8.22
C THR A 199 22.25 6.99 -7.59
N PRO A 200 22.01 8.04 -8.41
CA PRO A 200 21.64 9.34 -7.89
C PRO A 200 20.17 9.39 -7.51
N HIS A 201 19.91 9.87 -6.30
CA HIS A 201 18.56 10.18 -5.84
C HIS A 201 18.45 11.64 -5.44
N VAL A 202 17.26 12.20 -5.62
CA VAL A 202 16.91 13.57 -5.23
C VAL A 202 15.95 13.52 -4.06
N LEU A 203 16.34 14.06 -2.93
CA LEU A 203 15.43 14.23 -1.80
C LEU A 203 14.48 15.41 -2.06
N LEU A 204 13.18 15.19 -1.90
CA LEU A 204 12.16 16.23 -1.87
C LEU A 204 11.56 16.29 -0.47
N GLU A 205 11.84 17.37 0.26
CA GLU A 205 11.23 17.66 1.56
C GLU A 205 10.08 18.65 1.34
N ASP A 206 8.83 18.25 1.60
CA ASP A 206 7.67 19.13 1.64
C ASP A 206 7.39 19.62 3.05
N TRP A 207 7.60 20.91 3.27
CA TRP A 207 7.22 21.59 4.50
C TRP A 207 5.75 21.97 4.43
N THR A 208 4.93 21.29 5.23
CA THR A 208 3.48 21.23 5.08
C THR A 208 2.76 21.27 6.42
N GLY A 209 1.44 21.15 6.38
CA GLY A 209 0.56 20.98 7.55
C GLY A 209 -0.88 20.76 7.12
N THR A 210 -1.60 19.93 7.87
CA THR A 210 -3.02 19.62 7.63
C THR A 210 -3.92 20.84 7.66
N TRP A 211 -3.52 21.87 8.40
CA TRP A 211 -4.20 23.17 8.53
C TRP A 211 -4.01 24.11 7.32
N CYS A 212 -3.09 23.80 6.41
CA CYS A 212 -2.67 24.70 5.33
C CYS A 212 -3.54 24.50 4.09
N PRO A 213 -4.35 25.48 3.66
CA PRO A 213 -5.28 25.30 2.53
C PRO A 213 -4.58 25.21 1.17
N ALA A 214 -3.33 25.64 1.04
CA ALA A 214 -2.55 25.58 -0.19
C ALA A 214 -1.70 24.31 -0.31
N CYS A 215 -1.50 23.57 0.79
CA CYS A 215 -0.61 22.42 0.87
C CYS A 215 -1.02 21.18 0.05
N PRO A 216 -2.31 20.91 -0.23
CA PRO A 216 -2.68 19.79 -1.10
C PRO A 216 -2.00 19.79 -2.48
N ARG A 217 -1.59 20.96 -2.97
CA ARG A 217 -0.87 21.07 -4.26
C ARG A 217 0.56 20.50 -4.18
N ALA A 218 1.25 20.69 -3.06
CA ALA A 218 2.58 20.14 -2.85
C ALA A 218 2.50 18.64 -2.58
N HIS A 219 1.53 18.20 -1.76
CA HIS A 219 1.26 16.80 -1.51
C HIS A 219 1.08 16.01 -2.82
N ALA A 220 0.24 16.47 -3.75
CA ALA A 220 0.05 15.83 -5.06
C ALA A 220 1.36 15.72 -5.87
N ILE A 221 2.28 16.68 -5.73
CA ILE A 221 3.61 16.60 -6.35
C ILE A 221 4.46 15.50 -5.73
N LEU A 222 4.44 15.35 -4.40
CA LEU A 222 5.18 14.30 -3.72
C LEU A 222 4.61 12.91 -4.03
N GLU A 223 3.28 12.77 -4.12
CA GLU A 223 2.64 11.53 -4.55
C GLU A 223 3.07 11.11 -5.97
N GLU A 224 3.20 12.08 -6.87
CA GLU A 224 3.69 11.82 -8.23
C GLU A 224 5.19 11.50 -8.23
N ALA A 225 5.98 12.24 -7.47
CA ALA A 225 7.42 12.01 -7.34
C ALA A 225 7.75 10.64 -6.74
N ALA A 226 6.96 10.15 -5.79
CA ALA A 226 7.15 8.84 -5.17
C ALA A 226 7.00 7.66 -6.15
N LYS A 227 6.41 7.88 -7.33
CA LYS A 227 6.32 6.87 -8.40
C LYS A 227 7.60 6.75 -9.23
N ASP A 228 8.47 7.75 -9.18
CA ASP A 228 9.76 7.76 -9.87
C ASP A 228 10.86 7.40 -8.87
N PRO A 229 11.56 6.25 -9.02
CA PRO A 229 12.58 5.78 -8.08
C PRO A 229 13.75 6.73 -7.89
N LYS A 230 13.91 7.71 -8.78
CA LYS A 230 14.91 8.78 -8.66
C LYS A 230 14.64 9.73 -7.50
N PHE A 231 13.38 9.83 -7.04
CA PHE A 231 13.00 10.78 -6.01
C PHE A 231 12.73 10.07 -4.67
N VAL A 232 13.32 10.59 -3.63
CA VAL A 232 13.05 10.25 -2.23
C VAL A 232 12.19 11.36 -1.66
N THR A 233 10.99 11.06 -1.20
CA THR A 233 10.06 12.06 -0.68
C THR A 233 10.00 12.02 0.84
N LEU A 234 9.84 13.17 1.49
CA LEU A 234 9.65 13.30 2.94
C LEU A 234 8.70 14.47 3.22
N GLU A 235 7.57 14.18 3.86
CA GLU A 235 6.64 15.21 4.33
C GLU A 235 7.01 15.65 5.74
N ILE A 236 7.22 16.95 5.92
CA ILE A 236 7.57 17.58 7.20
C ILE A 236 6.39 18.39 7.67
N HIS A 237 5.57 17.79 8.51
CA HIS A 237 4.43 18.48 9.11
C HIS A 237 4.86 19.38 10.26
N VAL A 238 4.38 20.62 10.25
CA VAL A 238 4.59 21.59 11.32
C VAL A 238 3.26 22.20 11.75
N ALA A 239 3.11 22.43 13.05
CA ALA A 239 1.89 23.05 13.58
C ALA A 239 1.87 24.57 13.30
N SER A 240 3.02 25.22 13.37
CA SER A 240 3.12 26.69 13.19
C SER A 240 2.08 27.47 14.02
N GLY A 241 1.86 27.07 15.28
CA GLY A 241 0.85 27.63 16.17
C GLY A 241 -0.59 27.18 15.94
N ARG A 242 -0.80 26.15 15.09
CA ARG A 242 -2.10 25.52 14.80
C ARG A 242 -2.09 24.03 15.16
N GLN A 243 -3.19 23.34 14.99
CA GLN A 243 -3.25 21.89 15.23
C GLN A 243 -2.86 21.12 13.97
N ASP A 244 -1.92 20.20 14.13
CA ASP A 244 -1.55 19.20 13.13
C ASP A 244 -1.20 17.90 13.86
N PRO A 245 -1.85 16.76 13.55
CA PRO A 245 -1.64 15.51 14.28
C PRO A 245 -0.25 14.88 14.01
N PHE A 246 0.46 15.36 12.99
CA PHE A 246 1.75 14.84 12.57
C PHE A 246 2.90 15.82 12.82
N ALA A 247 2.64 16.95 13.48
CA ALA A 247 3.61 18.02 13.65
C ALA A 247 4.86 17.60 14.44
N VAL A 248 6.02 17.95 13.90
CA VAL A 248 7.34 17.67 14.47
C VAL A 248 8.20 18.94 14.66
N ASP A 249 7.56 20.08 14.99
CA ASP A 249 8.19 21.41 15.08
C ASP A 249 9.51 21.41 15.85
N GLN A 250 9.60 20.67 16.95
CA GLN A 250 10.80 20.62 17.79
C GLN A 250 11.98 19.92 17.09
N LEU A 251 11.69 18.85 16.32
CA LEU A 251 12.71 18.08 15.60
C LEU A 251 13.31 18.87 14.43
N VAL A 252 12.53 19.74 13.81
CA VAL A 252 12.92 20.44 12.57
C VAL A 252 13.27 21.91 12.79
N ARG A 253 13.25 22.39 14.05
CA ARG A 253 13.52 23.78 14.39
C ARG A 253 14.82 24.28 13.78
N ASP A 254 15.88 23.49 13.87
CA ASP A 254 17.21 23.86 13.40
C ASP A 254 17.36 23.82 11.88
N LEU A 255 16.38 23.26 11.17
CA LEU A 255 16.34 23.23 9.71
C LEU A 255 15.66 24.45 9.11
N VAL A 256 14.75 25.11 9.84
CA VAL A 256 13.89 26.19 9.32
C VAL A 256 14.70 27.34 8.73
N ALA A 257 15.67 27.86 9.50
CA ALA A 257 16.49 28.99 9.07
C ALA A 257 17.48 28.62 7.96
N PRO A 258 18.27 27.54 8.07
CA PRO A 258 19.21 27.13 7.03
C PRO A 258 18.52 26.83 5.69
N GLN A 259 17.31 26.24 5.73
CA GLN A 259 16.54 25.98 4.51
C GLN A 259 15.69 27.16 4.06
N GLY A 260 15.66 28.26 4.81
CA GLY A 260 14.90 29.46 4.46
C GLY A 260 13.41 29.24 4.35
N ILE A 261 12.83 28.43 5.25
CA ILE A 261 11.40 28.14 5.30
C ILE A 261 10.67 29.36 5.84
N ARG A 262 9.83 29.98 5.01
CA ARG A 262 9.09 31.23 5.34
C ARG A 262 7.59 31.12 5.10
N ALA A 263 7.16 30.13 4.35
CA ALA A 263 5.76 29.91 3.95
C ALA A 263 5.48 28.44 3.72
N PHE A 264 4.19 28.09 3.67
CA PHE A 264 3.70 26.74 3.41
C PHE A 264 2.71 26.75 2.23
N PRO A 265 2.77 25.72 1.34
CA PRO A 265 3.80 24.67 1.30
C PRO A 265 5.14 25.20 0.79
N THR A 266 6.23 24.54 1.16
CA THR A 266 7.55 24.75 0.56
C THR A 266 8.21 23.42 0.27
N ILE A 267 8.48 23.10 -0.99
CA ILE A 267 9.25 21.93 -1.39
C ILE A 267 10.73 22.33 -1.51
N ARG A 268 11.59 21.59 -0.79
CA ARG A 268 13.05 21.70 -0.88
C ARG A 268 13.63 20.46 -1.52
N ALA A 269 14.34 20.64 -2.64
CA ALA A 269 15.09 19.58 -3.28
C ALA A 269 16.54 19.62 -2.79
N ASN A 270 17.03 18.48 -2.28
CA ASN A 270 18.37 18.30 -1.73
C ASN A 270 18.78 19.37 -0.73
N ARG A 271 17.83 19.97 -0.01
CA ARG A 271 18.03 21.08 0.97
C ARG A 271 18.65 22.34 0.39
N THR A 272 18.73 22.46 -0.92
CA THR A 272 19.38 23.60 -1.59
C THR A 272 18.45 24.38 -2.52
N TYR A 273 17.62 23.67 -3.24
CA TYR A 273 16.77 24.26 -4.26
C TYR A 273 15.34 24.42 -3.74
N SER A 274 14.83 25.66 -3.77
CA SER A 274 13.41 25.93 -3.53
C SER A 274 12.65 25.60 -4.80
N SER A 275 11.97 24.47 -4.81
CA SER A 275 11.28 23.99 -5.99
C SER A 275 10.02 24.80 -6.27
N PRO A 276 9.73 25.14 -7.53
CA PRO A 276 8.39 25.52 -7.91
C PRO A 276 7.44 24.32 -7.67
N LEU A 277 6.16 24.60 -7.41
CA LEU A 277 5.13 23.57 -7.27
C LEU A 277 4.76 23.01 -8.67
N ASN A 278 5.75 22.35 -9.30
CA ASN A 278 5.63 21.75 -10.62
C ASN A 278 6.64 20.61 -10.79
N PHE A 279 6.17 19.36 -10.82
CA PHE A 279 7.02 18.18 -10.86
C PHE A 279 7.85 18.07 -12.14
N GLU A 280 7.30 18.46 -13.29
CA GLU A 280 8.04 18.44 -14.56
C GLU A 280 9.26 19.37 -14.54
N MET A 281 9.13 20.53 -13.89
CA MET A 281 10.28 21.42 -13.70
C MET A 281 11.32 20.82 -12.77
N ILE A 282 10.89 20.12 -11.70
CA ILE A 282 11.79 19.42 -10.79
C ILE A 282 12.55 18.34 -11.57
N LYS A 283 11.85 17.48 -12.31
CA LYS A 283 12.45 16.43 -13.13
C LYS A 283 13.49 17.01 -14.10
N LYS A 284 13.14 18.08 -14.79
CA LYS A 284 14.05 18.76 -15.72
C LYS A 284 15.30 19.31 -15.02
N THR A 285 15.14 19.91 -13.83
CA THR A 285 16.25 20.48 -13.06
C THR A 285 17.26 19.43 -12.64
N PHE A 286 16.80 18.22 -12.33
CA PHE A 286 17.63 17.12 -11.85
C PHE A 286 17.80 15.99 -12.88
N ALA A 287 17.53 16.25 -14.17
CA ALA A 287 17.64 15.23 -15.23
C ALA A 287 19.03 14.57 -15.24
N ASP A 288 20.08 15.39 -15.20
CA ASP A 288 21.48 14.96 -15.34
C ASP A 288 22.23 14.95 -13.99
N ILE A 289 21.50 14.77 -12.86
CA ILE A 289 22.17 14.70 -11.56
C ILE A 289 23.06 13.47 -11.48
N ALA A 290 24.28 13.67 -10.99
CA ALA A 290 25.21 12.58 -10.68
C ALA A 290 25.42 12.52 -9.17
N ALA A 291 25.61 11.32 -8.64
CA ALA A 291 25.95 11.10 -7.25
C ALA A 291 27.45 10.76 -7.12
N GLN A 292 28.06 11.26 -6.04
CA GLN A 292 29.44 10.91 -5.67
C GLN A 292 29.47 9.99 -4.44
N VAL A 293 28.31 9.77 -3.85
CA VAL A 293 28.12 8.95 -2.65
C VAL A 293 26.95 8.01 -2.90
N GLY A 294 27.16 6.72 -2.69
CA GLY A 294 26.10 5.70 -2.74
C GLY A 294 25.69 5.30 -1.31
N ILE A 295 24.45 4.87 -1.16
CA ILE A 295 23.88 4.46 0.12
C ILE A 295 23.17 3.12 -0.08
N ALA A 296 23.70 2.05 0.52
CA ALA A 296 22.99 0.80 0.67
C ALA A 296 22.28 0.80 2.03
N LEU A 297 21.03 0.33 2.07
CA LEU A 297 20.16 0.42 3.24
C LEU A 297 19.31 -0.84 3.39
N GLU A 298 19.34 -1.43 4.57
CA GLU A 298 18.42 -2.51 5.00
C GLU A 298 17.66 -2.06 6.24
N VAL A 299 16.34 -2.21 6.25
CA VAL A 299 15.49 -1.83 7.39
C VAL A 299 14.71 -3.04 7.88
N LYS A 300 14.82 -3.35 9.17
CA LYS A 300 14.14 -4.47 9.82
C LYS A 300 13.44 -4.03 11.10
N LEU A 301 12.43 -4.78 11.48
CA LEU A 301 11.84 -4.72 12.81
C LEU A 301 12.50 -5.80 13.68
N GLU A 302 13.22 -5.40 14.71
CA GLU A 302 13.90 -6.30 15.65
C GLU A 302 13.49 -5.95 17.09
N ASN A 303 12.83 -6.87 17.78
CA ASN A 303 12.39 -6.66 19.18
C ASN A 303 11.57 -5.38 19.38
N GLY A 304 10.71 -5.03 18.45
CA GLY A 304 9.88 -3.82 18.51
C GLY A 304 10.60 -2.51 18.13
N ASN A 305 11.88 -2.57 17.78
CA ASN A 305 12.66 -1.44 17.30
C ASN A 305 12.82 -1.49 15.77
N VAL A 306 12.88 -0.32 15.13
CA VAL A 306 13.26 -0.21 13.73
C VAL A 306 14.77 -0.11 13.66
N VAL A 307 15.39 -1.11 13.04
CA VAL A 307 16.84 -1.22 12.86
C VAL A 307 17.19 -0.96 11.40
N ALA A 308 17.93 0.13 11.16
CA ALA A 308 18.46 0.47 9.85
C ALA A 308 19.95 0.15 9.80
N LYS A 309 20.34 -0.81 8.98
CA LYS A 309 21.75 -1.08 8.65
C LYS A 309 22.08 -0.39 7.35
N THR A 310 23.12 0.42 7.34
CA THR A 310 23.53 1.17 6.16
C THR A 310 25.00 1.00 5.86
N LYS A 311 25.32 1.07 4.59
CA LYS A 311 26.68 1.19 4.08
C LYS A 311 26.71 2.38 3.14
N VAL A 312 27.50 3.37 3.48
CA VAL A 312 27.69 4.59 2.70
C VAL A 312 29.05 4.52 2.04
N ARG A 313 29.07 4.61 0.72
CA ARG A 313 30.31 4.58 -0.03
C ARG A 313 30.47 5.87 -0.83
N ARG A 314 31.65 6.46 -0.76
CA ARG A 314 32.02 7.61 -1.57
C ARG A 314 32.86 7.17 -2.79
N GLN A 315 32.78 7.94 -3.87
CA GLN A 315 33.75 7.77 -4.94
C GLN A 315 35.16 8.12 -4.42
N PRO A 316 36.22 7.40 -4.85
CA PRO A 316 37.60 7.69 -4.40
C PRO A 316 38.05 9.13 -4.63
N SER A 317 37.52 9.79 -5.66
CA SER A 317 37.77 11.20 -5.96
C SER A 317 37.07 12.20 -5.02
N PHE A 318 36.09 11.72 -4.21
CA PHE A 318 35.31 12.57 -3.30
C PHE A 318 35.94 12.58 -1.90
N THR A 319 36.70 13.61 -1.59
CA THR A 319 37.45 13.74 -0.33
C THR A 319 36.80 14.68 0.69
N SER A 320 35.65 15.27 0.35
CA SER A 320 34.95 16.17 1.27
C SER A 320 34.33 15.43 2.44
N GLU A 321 34.17 16.12 3.56
CA GLU A 321 33.45 15.62 4.74
C GLU A 321 32.03 15.21 4.37
N ILE A 322 31.62 14.06 4.85
CA ILE A 322 30.25 13.54 4.75
C ILE A 322 29.67 13.44 6.16
N ARG A 323 28.46 13.94 6.30
CA ARG A 323 27.64 13.77 7.51
C ARG A 323 26.45 12.93 7.14
N LEU A 324 25.90 12.16 8.06
CA LEU A 324 24.67 11.41 7.84
C LEU A 324 23.52 12.03 8.63
N CYS A 325 22.37 12.10 7.99
CA CYS A 325 21.09 12.37 8.63
C CYS A 325 20.19 11.15 8.36
N VAL A 326 19.74 10.51 9.43
CA VAL A 326 18.89 9.32 9.35
C VAL A 326 17.53 9.68 9.92
N ALA A 327 16.49 9.57 9.09
CA ALA A 327 15.12 9.94 9.42
C ALA A 327 14.23 8.71 9.46
N LEU A 328 13.40 8.60 10.48
CA LEU A 328 12.29 7.66 10.55
C LEU A 328 11.04 8.33 9.97
N TYR A 329 10.34 7.66 9.09
CA TYR A 329 9.05 8.12 8.55
C TYR A 329 7.95 7.07 8.75
N GLU A 330 6.71 7.50 8.62
CA GLU A 330 5.52 6.64 8.66
C GLU A 330 4.67 6.87 7.41
N ASN A 331 4.16 5.78 6.86
CA ASN A 331 3.24 5.76 5.74
C ASN A 331 1.80 5.56 6.23
N ASN A 332 0.86 5.70 5.29
CA ASN A 332 -0.53 5.34 5.50
C ASN A 332 -1.19 6.07 6.68
N LEU A 333 -0.77 7.31 6.91
CA LEU A 333 -1.38 8.20 7.88
C LEU A 333 -2.60 8.88 7.27
N HIS A 334 -3.61 9.17 8.09
CA HIS A 334 -4.85 9.77 7.62
C HIS A 334 -5.26 10.94 8.50
N ALA A 335 -5.59 12.06 7.87
CA ALA A 335 -6.16 13.24 8.52
C ALA A 335 -7.01 14.06 7.54
N ASP A 336 -7.86 14.93 8.08
CA ASP A 336 -8.54 15.94 7.28
C ASP A 336 -7.55 17.05 6.91
N GLN A 337 -7.52 17.43 5.64
CA GLN A 337 -6.68 18.50 5.09
C GLN A 337 -7.52 19.74 4.83
N ALA A 338 -7.06 20.90 5.25
CA ALA A 338 -7.73 22.16 4.96
C ALA A 338 -7.85 22.40 3.44
N ASN A 339 -9.08 22.66 2.95
CA ASN A 339 -9.42 22.77 1.52
C ASN A 339 -9.03 21.55 0.66
N GLY A 340 -8.87 20.38 1.30
CA GLY A 340 -8.56 19.09 0.68
C GLY A 340 -9.64 18.04 0.90
N ALA A 341 -9.31 16.82 0.57
CA ALA A 341 -10.17 15.67 0.84
C ALA A 341 -10.26 15.42 2.36
N ARG A 342 -11.43 14.96 2.83
CA ARG A 342 -11.55 14.39 4.16
C ARG A 342 -10.84 13.04 4.21
N ASN A 343 -10.22 12.73 5.36
CA ASN A 343 -9.48 11.48 5.55
C ASN A 343 -8.40 11.26 4.47
N GLN A 344 -7.68 12.35 4.10
CA GLN A 344 -6.59 12.29 3.14
C GLN A 344 -5.48 11.40 3.68
N ARG A 345 -4.91 10.56 2.81
CA ARG A 345 -3.74 9.74 3.11
C ARG A 345 -2.47 10.56 2.94
N PHE A 346 -1.51 10.31 3.83
CA PHE A 346 -0.16 10.88 3.82
C PHE A 346 0.86 9.74 3.95
N ASP A 347 1.88 9.78 3.12
CA ASP A 347 2.99 8.82 3.11
C ASP A 347 4.32 9.53 3.33
N HIS A 348 5.35 8.79 3.76
CA HIS A 348 6.67 9.33 4.06
C HIS A 348 6.65 10.52 5.03
N VAL A 349 5.76 10.49 6.02
CA VAL A 349 5.65 11.57 7.02
C VAL A 349 6.74 11.42 8.06
N LEU A 350 7.56 12.46 8.24
CA LEU A 350 8.64 12.48 9.22
C LEU A 350 8.12 12.21 10.64
N ARG A 351 8.77 11.27 11.34
CA ARG A 351 8.47 10.95 12.74
C ARG A 351 9.62 11.29 13.68
N ASP A 352 10.85 10.96 13.29
CA ASP A 352 12.02 11.22 14.12
C ASP A 352 13.31 11.32 13.28
N PHE A 353 14.34 11.90 13.88
CA PHE A 353 15.71 11.80 13.42
C PHE A 353 16.55 11.01 14.43
N TYR A 354 17.43 10.16 13.95
CA TYR A 354 18.38 9.46 14.80
C TYR A 354 19.20 10.46 15.62
N ASN A 355 19.24 10.25 16.94
CA ASN A 355 19.84 11.17 17.92
C ASN A 355 19.31 12.61 17.83
N LYS A 356 18.09 12.83 17.31
CA LYS A 356 17.49 14.15 17.05
C LYS A 356 18.36 15.05 16.14
N ALA A 357 19.25 14.44 15.38
CA ALA A 357 20.25 15.14 14.56
C ALA A 357 19.70 15.51 13.16
N SER A 358 18.78 16.45 13.09
CA SER A 358 18.17 16.93 11.84
C SER A 358 19.18 17.54 10.85
N LEU A 359 20.28 18.13 11.36
CA LEU A 359 21.41 18.66 10.58
C LEU A 359 22.47 17.60 10.26
N GLY A 360 22.23 16.35 10.66
CA GLY A 360 23.14 15.24 10.51
C GLY A 360 24.26 15.22 11.55
N PHE A 361 25.02 14.13 11.59
CA PHE A 361 26.15 13.88 12.46
C PHE A 361 27.33 13.38 11.64
N GLY A 362 28.56 13.63 12.17
CA GLY A 362 29.80 13.14 11.55
C GLY A 362 29.90 11.63 11.61
N VAL A 363 30.52 11.04 10.62
CA VAL A 363 30.79 9.59 10.53
C VAL A 363 32.22 9.35 10.06
N GLU A 364 32.82 8.28 10.56
CA GLU A 364 34.13 7.82 10.17
C GLU A 364 34.03 6.88 8.95
N PHE A 365 34.97 7.00 8.02
CA PHE A 365 35.08 6.15 6.86
C PHE A 365 36.34 5.27 7.00
N GLU A 366 36.17 3.96 6.80
CA GLU A 366 37.26 3.04 6.62
C GLU A 366 37.52 2.92 5.11
N GLY A 367 38.60 3.55 4.63
CA GLY A 367 38.79 3.75 3.18
C GLY A 367 37.68 4.64 2.60
N ASP A 368 36.94 4.09 1.64
CA ASP A 368 35.81 4.79 0.99
C ASP A 368 34.45 4.40 1.54
N ILE A 369 34.38 3.61 2.62
CA ILE A 369 33.16 3.04 3.14
C ILE A 369 32.94 3.44 4.60
N HIS A 370 31.72 3.83 4.92
CA HIS A 370 31.17 3.88 6.27
C HIS A 370 30.08 2.80 6.41
N ALA A 371 30.16 1.96 7.43
CA ALA A 371 29.12 1.03 7.80
C ALA A 371 28.53 1.43 9.15
N GLY A 372 27.21 1.50 9.25
CA GLY A 372 26.51 1.93 10.47
C GLY A 372 25.22 1.18 10.72
N GLN A 373 24.81 1.16 12.00
CA GLN A 373 23.51 0.65 12.41
C GLN A 373 22.81 1.71 13.26
N TYR A 374 21.58 2.04 12.90
CA TYR A 374 20.77 3.07 13.54
C TYR A 374 19.48 2.45 14.04
N VAL A 375 19.18 2.67 15.31
CA VAL A 375 18.03 2.05 15.99
C VAL A 375 17.06 3.13 16.41
N PHE A 376 15.79 2.96 16.06
CA PHE A 376 14.69 3.79 16.53
C PHE A 376 13.75 2.96 17.38
N THR A 377 13.28 3.53 18.46
CA THR A 377 12.20 2.98 19.27
C THR A 377 10.90 3.70 18.90
N PRO A 378 9.99 3.06 18.17
CA PRO A 378 8.72 3.68 17.76
C PRO A 378 7.86 4.04 18.97
N GLU A 379 7.11 5.13 18.88
CA GLU A 379 6.06 5.43 19.84
C GLU A 379 4.92 4.40 19.71
N SER A 380 4.21 4.18 20.81
CA SER A 380 3.19 3.12 20.89
C SER A 380 1.99 3.31 19.95
N ASN A 381 1.76 4.54 19.49
CA ASN A 381 0.70 4.92 18.56
C ASN A 381 1.13 4.87 17.09
N TRP A 382 2.41 4.59 16.79
CA TRP A 382 2.89 4.43 15.42
C TRP A 382 2.68 3.00 14.93
N LYS A 383 2.28 2.85 13.68
CA LYS A 383 2.06 1.54 13.08
C LYS A 383 3.39 1.00 12.56
N GLN A 384 3.97 0.06 13.29
CA GLN A 384 5.31 -0.46 13.00
C GLN A 384 5.49 -0.95 11.55
N GLN A 385 4.48 -1.62 10.98
CA GLN A 385 4.51 -2.12 9.60
C GLN A 385 4.52 -1.00 8.53
N ASP A 386 4.09 0.21 8.91
CA ASP A 386 4.02 1.38 8.02
C ASP A 386 5.27 2.28 8.15
N LEU A 387 6.24 1.89 9.01
CA LEU A 387 7.47 2.65 9.21
C LEU A 387 8.52 2.35 8.14
N GLY A 388 9.38 3.32 7.93
CA GLY A 388 10.56 3.19 7.09
C GLY A 388 11.64 4.20 7.47
N VAL A 389 12.79 4.10 6.84
CA VAL A 389 13.95 4.94 7.12
C VAL A 389 14.46 5.60 5.84
N ILE A 390 14.78 6.88 5.93
CA ILE A 390 15.55 7.62 4.93
C ILE A 390 16.94 7.88 5.48
N VAL A 391 17.98 7.55 4.71
CA VAL A 391 19.36 7.93 4.99
C VAL A 391 19.80 8.98 3.99
N MET A 392 20.31 10.09 4.48
CA MET A 392 20.80 11.22 3.70
C MET A 392 22.29 11.39 3.95
N ALA A 393 23.10 11.37 2.90
CA ALA A 393 24.49 11.82 2.95
C ALA A 393 24.51 13.34 2.72
N LEU A 394 25.08 14.08 3.65
CA LEU A 394 25.12 15.54 3.65
C LEU A 394 26.55 16.05 3.51
N ASP A 395 26.75 17.17 2.82
CA ASP A 395 27.98 17.92 2.89
C ASP A 395 28.08 18.75 4.20
N LYS A 396 29.21 19.38 4.41
CA LYS A 396 29.45 20.25 5.59
C LYS A 396 28.50 21.44 5.72
N LYS A 397 27.79 21.81 4.65
CA LYS A 397 26.79 22.88 4.64
C LYS A 397 25.35 22.34 4.86
N GLY A 398 25.20 21.02 5.06
CA GLY A 398 23.91 20.38 5.23
C GLY A 398 23.13 20.14 3.93
N ARG A 399 23.78 20.29 2.76
CA ARG A 399 23.16 19.96 1.47
C ARG A 399 23.19 18.47 1.25
N VAL A 400 22.14 17.90 0.69
CA VAL A 400 22.04 16.47 0.40
C VAL A 400 22.87 16.15 -0.84
N LEU A 401 23.85 15.26 -0.67
CA LEU A 401 24.69 14.72 -1.74
C LEU A 401 24.01 13.53 -2.43
N ASN A 402 23.33 12.72 -1.62
CA ASN A 402 22.48 11.62 -2.06
C ASN A 402 21.56 11.18 -0.93
N ALA A 403 20.50 10.47 -1.24
CA ALA A 403 19.57 9.89 -0.28
C ALA A 403 19.16 8.48 -0.69
N GLN A 404 18.75 7.66 0.29
CA GLN A 404 18.16 6.36 0.04
C GLN A 404 17.06 6.11 1.07
N TYR A 405 16.00 5.40 0.69
CA TYR A 405 14.93 5.03 1.60
C TYR A 405 14.60 3.54 1.50
N ALA A 406 14.08 2.99 2.60
CA ALA A 406 13.58 1.63 2.65
C ALA A 406 12.45 1.53 3.69
N ASN A 407 11.41 0.78 3.36
CA ASN A 407 10.39 0.37 4.34
C ASN A 407 10.90 -0.80 5.19
N ILE A 408 10.23 -1.10 6.30
CA ILE A 408 10.52 -2.31 7.07
C ILE A 408 10.41 -3.54 6.16
N GLY A 409 11.45 -4.38 6.18
CA GLY A 409 11.57 -5.57 5.35
C GLY A 409 12.31 -5.36 4.02
N ASP A 410 12.53 -4.10 3.62
CA ASP A 410 13.23 -3.77 2.38
C ASP A 410 14.75 -3.76 2.54
N SER A 411 15.43 -4.00 1.41
CA SER A 411 16.87 -3.82 1.26
C SER A 411 17.17 -3.18 -0.08
N LYS A 412 17.94 -2.10 -0.06
CA LYS A 412 18.33 -1.31 -1.23
C LYS A 412 19.85 -1.32 -1.39
N GLY A 413 20.32 -1.39 -2.65
CA GLY A 413 21.74 -1.23 -2.98
C GLY A 413 22.17 0.23 -3.14
N TYR A 414 23.44 0.42 -3.56
CA TYR A 414 24.05 1.74 -3.81
C TYR A 414 23.43 2.49 -4.99
#